data_7010e7bba7d40de2df82a90cfe91d4c9
#
_entry.id   7010e7bba7d40de2df82a90cfe91d4c9
#
_cell.length_a   1.000
_cell.length_b   1.000
_cell.length_c   1.000
_cell.angle_alpha   90.00
_cell.angle_beta   90.00
_cell.angle_gamma   90.00
#
_symmetry.space_group_name_H-M   'P 1'
#
loop_
_entity.id
_entity.type
_entity.pdbx_description
1 polymer ?
#
loop_
_entity_poly.entity_id
_entity_poly.type
_entity_poly.pdbx_seq_one_letter_code
_entity_poly.pdbx_strand_id
1 'polypeptide(L)'
;MDNDILKSVIDRRSTILSDSQQSQEEFLTIIDIIKRCNSLNGNFAEIGTYEGFTAEVIYKFMEKNKKLFLCDTFKGILDISKDDNNTIITKHSFKVSINKFKSINPFSKEENIFIVNGYFPKSATKEMDESQYAFVHIDTDTYNSTFNSLEYFYNRMATGGIMLVHDYVNNPWTEGVRKAVNNFLCDKKDLVLTIGSNTQGIITKE
;
A
#
# COMPACT_ATOMS: atom_id res chain seq x y z
N MET A 1 11.03 9.36 19.66
CA MET A 1 11.14 7.90 19.34
C MET A 1 10.64 7.61 17.92
N ASP A 2 9.38 7.88 17.55
CA ASP A 2 8.89 7.58 16.19
C ASP A 2 9.60 8.40 15.10
N ASN A 3 9.78 9.69 15.35
CA ASN A 3 10.52 10.57 14.44
C ASN A 3 11.98 10.13 14.26
N ASP A 4 12.61 9.56 15.26
CA ASP A 4 13.99 9.07 15.16
C ASP A 4 14.08 7.78 14.34
N ILE A 5 13.08 6.89 14.50
CA ILE A 5 12.97 5.67 13.69
C ILE A 5 12.71 6.04 12.24
N LEU A 6 11.72 6.91 11.99
CA LEU A 6 11.40 7.36 10.63
C LEU A 6 12.60 8.07 9.99
N LYS A 7 13.26 8.97 10.72
CA LYS A 7 14.48 9.65 10.25
C LYS A 7 15.56 8.64 9.89
N SER A 8 15.80 7.63 10.72
CA SER A 8 16.79 6.57 10.43
C SER A 8 16.44 5.79 9.14
N VAL A 9 15.15 5.55 8.88
CA VAL A 9 14.70 4.91 7.62
C VAL A 9 14.94 5.84 6.44
N ILE A 10 14.57 7.12 6.55
CA ILE A 10 14.77 8.13 5.50
C ILE A 10 16.26 8.28 5.17
N ASP A 11 17.11 8.49 6.19
CA ASP A 11 18.55 8.68 6.01
C ASP A 11 19.20 7.47 5.33
N ARG A 12 18.82 6.25 5.73
CA ARG A 12 19.31 5.04 5.10
C ARG A 12 18.84 4.90 3.65
N ARG A 13 17.60 5.23 3.38
CA ARG A 13 16.99 5.15 2.05
C ARG A 13 17.55 6.17 1.07
N SER A 14 17.82 7.39 1.50
CA SER A 14 18.40 8.43 0.66
C SER A 14 19.77 8.06 0.08
N THR A 15 20.48 7.11 0.71
CA THR A 15 21.78 6.60 0.22
C THR A 15 21.67 5.43 -0.77
N ILE A 16 20.51 4.81 -0.90
CA ILE A 16 20.33 3.54 -1.63
C ILE A 16 19.36 3.67 -2.81
N LEU A 17 18.42 4.60 -2.71
CA LEU A 17 17.25 4.70 -3.60
C LEU A 17 17.20 6.05 -4.32
N SER A 18 16.43 6.09 -5.41
CA SER A 18 15.87 7.32 -5.95
C SER A 18 14.96 7.98 -4.90
N ASP A 19 14.72 9.29 -5.03
CA ASP A 19 13.89 10.05 -4.08
C ASP A 19 12.55 9.35 -3.84
N SER A 20 12.18 9.28 -2.55
CA SER A 20 10.85 8.84 -2.17
C SER A 20 9.80 9.78 -2.78
N GLN A 21 8.75 9.21 -3.37
CA GLN A 21 7.62 9.98 -3.89
C GLN A 21 6.64 10.40 -2.79
N GLN A 22 6.82 9.90 -1.55
CA GLN A 22 5.98 10.22 -0.41
C GLN A 22 6.67 11.23 0.49
N SER A 23 5.88 12.20 0.98
CA SER A 23 6.33 13.21 1.93
C SER A 23 6.49 12.65 3.35
N GLN A 24 7.17 13.40 4.21
CA GLN A 24 7.30 13.05 5.62
C GLN A 24 5.94 13.02 6.33
N GLU A 25 5.02 13.92 5.98
CA GLU A 25 3.67 13.97 6.53
C GLU A 25 2.86 12.72 6.19
N GLU A 26 3.02 12.20 4.98
CA GLU A 26 2.38 10.94 4.56
C GLU A 26 2.91 9.75 5.36
N PHE A 27 4.21 9.67 5.60
CA PHE A 27 4.77 8.64 6.47
C PHE A 27 4.28 8.76 7.92
N LEU A 28 4.13 9.96 8.47
CA LEU A 28 3.57 10.15 9.81
C LEU A 28 2.12 9.70 9.87
N THR A 29 1.33 9.97 8.84
CA THR A 29 -0.05 9.46 8.72
C THR A 29 -0.07 7.92 8.69
N ILE A 30 0.80 7.29 7.91
CA ILE A 30 0.94 5.82 7.86
C ILE A 30 1.27 5.27 9.25
N ILE A 31 2.22 5.87 9.96
CA ILE A 31 2.64 5.44 11.30
C ILE A 31 1.49 5.54 12.30
N ASP A 32 0.73 6.63 12.29
CA ASP A 32 -0.41 6.81 13.20
C ASP A 32 -1.52 5.78 12.93
N ILE A 33 -1.79 5.49 11.66
CA ILE A 33 -2.74 4.45 11.25
C ILE A 33 -2.26 3.06 11.70
N ILE A 34 -1.00 2.72 11.48
CA ILE A 34 -0.42 1.43 11.89
C ILE A 34 -0.58 1.23 13.39
N LYS A 35 -0.28 2.25 14.20
CA LYS A 35 -0.43 2.18 15.68
C LYS A 35 -1.86 1.91 16.11
N ARG A 36 -2.84 2.51 15.45
CA ARG A 36 -4.27 2.24 15.69
C ARG A 36 -4.63 0.82 15.29
N CYS A 37 -4.16 0.36 14.14
CA CYS A 37 -4.45 -0.97 13.60
C CYS A 37 -3.72 -2.11 14.32
N ASN A 38 -2.64 -1.82 15.04
CA ASN A 38 -1.90 -2.82 15.82
C ASN A 38 -2.76 -3.53 16.88
N SER A 39 -3.72 -2.83 17.49
CA SER A 39 -4.63 -3.40 18.48
C SER A 39 -5.76 -4.25 17.87
N LEU A 40 -5.99 -4.17 16.57
CA LEU A 40 -7.05 -4.92 15.90
C LEU A 40 -6.57 -6.32 15.52
N ASN A 41 -7.50 -7.27 15.49
CA ASN A 41 -7.21 -8.56 14.87
C ASN A 41 -7.03 -8.39 13.37
N GLY A 42 -6.09 -9.15 12.79
CA GLY A 42 -5.83 -9.14 11.35
C GLY A 42 -4.39 -8.77 11.02
N ASN A 43 -4.03 -9.15 9.81
CA ASN A 43 -2.71 -8.96 9.22
C ASN A 43 -2.63 -7.61 8.49
N PHE A 44 -1.46 -7.31 7.96
CA PHE A 44 -1.19 -6.13 7.18
C PHE A 44 -0.85 -6.51 5.73
N ALA A 45 -1.12 -5.62 4.79
CA ALA A 45 -0.72 -5.79 3.40
C ALA A 45 -0.32 -4.46 2.76
N GLU A 46 0.56 -4.53 1.79
CA GLU A 46 0.88 -3.45 0.87
C GLU A 46 0.77 -3.95 -0.57
N ILE A 47 0.06 -3.20 -1.40
CA ILE A 47 -0.13 -3.48 -2.82
C ILE A 47 0.53 -2.35 -3.62
N GLY A 48 1.57 -2.71 -4.39
CA GLY A 48 2.48 -1.76 -5.02
C GLY A 48 3.63 -1.39 -4.08
N THR A 49 4.58 -2.32 -3.89
CA THR A 49 5.70 -2.10 -2.95
C THR A 49 6.88 -1.39 -3.57
N TYR A 50 7.00 -1.42 -4.89
CA TYR A 50 8.12 -0.82 -5.64
C TYR A 50 9.49 -1.18 -5.02
N GLU A 51 10.25 -0.17 -4.55
CA GLU A 51 11.54 -0.38 -3.88
C GLU A 51 11.40 -0.66 -2.37
N GLY A 52 10.18 -0.67 -1.82
CA GLY A 52 9.89 -1.11 -0.44
C GLY A 52 10.17 -0.07 0.63
N PHE A 53 10.12 1.23 0.31
CA PHE A 53 10.31 2.26 1.33
C PHE A 53 9.14 2.24 2.33
N THR A 54 7.92 2.32 1.84
CA THR A 54 6.72 2.27 2.68
C THR A 54 6.60 0.92 3.39
N ALA A 55 6.92 -0.19 2.69
CA ALA A 55 7.00 -1.51 3.30
C ALA A 55 7.91 -1.55 4.53
N GLU A 56 9.06 -0.87 4.49
CA GLU A 56 9.97 -0.80 5.63
C GLU A 56 9.37 0.01 6.79
N VAL A 57 8.72 1.14 6.51
CA VAL A 57 8.01 1.92 7.53
C VAL A 57 6.93 1.06 8.18
N ILE A 58 6.10 0.37 7.38
CA ILE A 58 5.08 -0.55 7.90
C ILE A 58 5.71 -1.60 8.81
N TYR A 59 6.76 -2.29 8.33
CA TYR A 59 7.46 -3.32 9.11
C TYR A 59 8.05 -2.81 10.44
N LYS A 60 8.56 -1.58 10.46
CA LYS A 60 9.18 -0.99 11.66
C LYS A 60 8.17 -0.67 12.76
N PHE A 61 6.93 -0.34 12.38
CA PHE A 61 5.90 0.12 13.32
C PHE A 61 4.79 -0.91 13.58
N MET A 62 4.70 -1.97 12.76
CA MET A 62 3.73 -3.04 13.00
C MET A 62 4.14 -3.95 14.16
N GLU A 63 3.16 -4.54 14.85
CA GLU A 63 3.38 -5.56 15.87
C GLU A 63 3.96 -6.85 15.25
N LYS A 64 4.91 -7.50 15.96
CA LYS A 64 5.66 -8.65 15.45
C LYS A 64 4.83 -9.92 15.26
N ASN A 65 3.68 -10.00 15.93
CA ASN A 65 2.73 -11.11 15.79
C ASN A 65 1.85 -11.03 14.54
N LYS A 66 1.93 -9.92 13.78
CA LYS A 66 1.20 -9.72 12.53
C LYS A 66 2.04 -10.15 11.34
N LYS A 67 1.39 -10.68 10.31
CA LYS A 67 1.99 -10.92 9.00
C LYS A 67 1.88 -9.67 8.14
N LEU A 68 2.87 -9.43 7.29
CA LEU A 68 2.86 -8.40 6.27
C LEU A 68 3.00 -9.04 4.89
N PHE A 69 1.97 -8.87 4.06
CA PHE A 69 1.97 -9.30 2.67
C PHE A 69 2.39 -8.14 1.77
N LEU A 70 3.46 -8.34 1.01
CA LEU A 70 4.05 -7.36 0.10
C LEU A 70 3.80 -7.80 -1.34
N CYS A 71 2.82 -7.17 -1.99
CA CYS A 71 2.36 -7.55 -3.33
C CYS A 71 2.88 -6.57 -4.37
N ASP A 72 3.59 -7.08 -5.36
CA ASP A 72 4.06 -6.29 -6.50
C ASP A 72 4.25 -7.19 -7.72
N THR A 73 4.13 -6.62 -8.91
CA THR A 73 4.44 -7.31 -10.16
C THR A 73 5.94 -7.53 -10.34
N PHE A 74 6.77 -6.69 -9.71
CA PHE A 74 8.22 -6.56 -9.93
C PHE A 74 8.60 -6.37 -11.41
N LYS A 75 7.62 -5.94 -12.20
CA LYS A 75 7.74 -5.62 -13.64
C LYS A 75 7.25 -4.22 -13.96
N GLY A 76 6.87 -3.46 -12.92
CA GLY A 76 6.23 -2.15 -13.03
C GLY A 76 4.74 -2.26 -13.40
N ILE A 77 4.15 -1.14 -13.79
CA ILE A 77 2.74 -1.06 -14.17
C ILE A 77 2.47 -1.89 -15.42
N LEU A 78 1.52 -2.82 -15.32
CA LEU A 78 1.16 -3.73 -16.43
C LEU A 78 -0.14 -3.34 -17.12
N ASP A 79 -1.05 -2.69 -16.39
CA ASP A 79 -2.40 -2.37 -16.88
C ASP A 79 -2.66 -0.87 -16.76
N ILE A 80 -3.00 -0.26 -17.90
CA ILE A 80 -3.44 1.14 -18.00
C ILE A 80 -4.76 1.11 -18.74
N SER A 81 -5.81 1.60 -18.10
CA SER A 81 -7.15 1.65 -18.65
C SER A 81 -7.48 3.01 -19.27
N LYS A 82 -8.64 3.11 -19.92
CA LYS A 82 -9.17 4.39 -20.41
C LYS A 82 -9.50 5.39 -19.27
N ASP A 83 -9.64 4.91 -18.06
CA ASP A 83 -9.94 5.73 -16.89
C ASP A 83 -8.68 6.35 -16.25
N ASP A 84 -7.51 5.91 -16.70
CA ASP A 84 -6.20 6.42 -16.29
C ASP A 84 -5.74 7.58 -17.16
N ASN A 85 -6.49 8.62 -17.37
CA ASN A 85 -6.23 9.79 -18.24
C ASN A 85 -4.82 10.41 -18.11
N ASN A 86 -3.78 9.63 -18.34
CA ASN A 86 -2.46 9.90 -17.86
C ASN A 86 -1.43 9.76 -18.99
N THR A 87 -0.68 10.81 -19.25
CA THR A 87 0.39 10.83 -20.24
C THR A 87 1.77 10.53 -19.65
N ILE A 88 1.90 10.50 -18.31
CA ILE A 88 3.19 10.35 -17.61
C ILE A 88 3.41 8.91 -17.16
N ILE A 89 2.39 8.27 -16.55
CA ILE A 89 2.48 6.87 -16.15
C ILE A 89 2.33 5.99 -17.39
N THR A 90 3.33 5.20 -17.66
CA THR A 90 3.37 4.28 -18.81
C THR A 90 3.53 2.85 -18.33
N LYS A 91 3.28 1.88 -19.23
CA LYS A 91 3.61 0.49 -18.92
C LYS A 91 5.09 0.37 -18.55
N HIS A 92 5.34 -0.41 -17.50
CA HIS A 92 6.65 -0.63 -16.89
C HIS A 92 7.24 0.56 -16.13
N SER A 93 6.49 1.67 -15.92
CA SER A 93 6.87 2.65 -14.88
C SER A 93 7.02 1.95 -13.52
N PHE A 94 7.88 2.46 -12.66
CA PHE A 94 8.17 1.91 -11.32
C PHE A 94 8.63 0.44 -11.31
N LYS A 95 9.38 0.03 -12.35
CA LYS A 95 9.92 -1.33 -12.42
C LYS A 95 11.10 -1.51 -11.47
N VAL A 96 11.01 -2.52 -10.62
CA VAL A 96 12.11 -3.01 -9.79
C VAL A 96 12.14 -4.54 -9.85
N SER A 97 13.32 -5.15 -9.96
CA SER A 97 13.38 -6.61 -9.92
C SER A 97 13.23 -7.14 -8.50
N ILE A 98 12.60 -8.31 -8.32
CA ILE A 98 12.46 -8.94 -7.00
C ILE A 98 13.81 -9.18 -6.32
N ASN A 99 14.87 -9.44 -7.08
CA ASN A 99 16.23 -9.62 -6.53
C ASN A 99 16.77 -8.30 -5.99
N LYS A 100 16.59 -7.18 -6.72
CA LYS A 100 16.94 -5.84 -6.22
C LYS A 100 16.13 -5.53 -4.97
N PHE A 101 14.80 -5.73 -5.00
CA PHE A 101 13.93 -5.52 -3.84
C PHE A 101 14.45 -6.26 -2.60
N LYS A 102 14.73 -7.57 -2.71
CA LYS A 102 15.26 -8.38 -1.60
C LYS A 102 16.63 -7.91 -1.12
N SER A 103 17.50 -7.45 -2.01
CA SER A 103 18.86 -7.02 -1.66
C SER A 103 18.89 -5.71 -0.86
N ILE A 104 17.95 -4.78 -1.15
CA ILE A 104 17.88 -3.48 -0.47
C ILE A 104 16.92 -3.48 0.74
N ASN A 105 16.17 -4.57 0.96
CA ASN A 105 15.21 -4.74 2.04
C ASN A 105 15.55 -5.95 2.92
N PRO A 106 16.51 -5.83 3.87
CA PRO A 106 16.89 -6.95 4.74
C PRO A 106 15.72 -7.55 5.52
N PHE A 107 14.72 -6.73 5.91
CA PHE A 107 13.50 -7.17 6.60
C PHE A 107 12.65 -8.15 5.78
N SER A 108 12.85 -8.21 4.48
CA SER A 108 12.13 -9.15 3.60
C SER A 108 12.44 -10.63 3.86
N LYS A 109 13.40 -10.91 4.74
CA LYS A 109 13.79 -12.26 5.17
C LYS A 109 13.15 -12.69 6.49
N GLU A 110 12.43 -11.79 7.15
CA GLU A 110 11.74 -12.10 8.40
C GLU A 110 10.58 -13.07 8.17
N GLU A 111 10.33 -13.95 9.13
CA GLU A 111 9.35 -15.04 9.00
C GLU A 111 7.90 -14.57 8.81
N ASN A 112 7.59 -13.36 9.29
CA ASN A 112 6.28 -12.75 9.16
C ASN A 112 6.10 -11.84 7.93
N ILE A 113 7.09 -11.82 7.01
CA ILE A 113 7.05 -11.04 5.77
C ILE A 113 6.87 -11.95 4.56
N PHE A 114 5.82 -11.73 3.79
CA PHE A 114 5.43 -12.56 2.65
C PHE A 114 5.49 -11.74 1.37
N ILE A 115 6.42 -12.05 0.47
CA ILE A 115 6.53 -11.38 -0.84
C ILE A 115 5.66 -12.12 -1.85
N VAL A 116 4.67 -11.43 -2.40
CA VAL A 116 3.71 -11.95 -3.38
C VAL A 116 4.01 -11.33 -4.75
N ASN A 117 4.71 -12.09 -5.60
CA ASN A 117 5.11 -11.65 -6.92
C ASN A 117 4.03 -11.95 -7.97
N GLY A 118 3.44 -10.93 -8.55
CA GLY A 118 2.48 -11.04 -9.64
C GLY A 118 1.47 -9.91 -9.67
N TYR A 119 0.58 -9.95 -10.65
CA TYR A 119 -0.50 -8.98 -10.79
C TYR A 119 -1.62 -9.27 -9.78
N PHE A 120 -1.79 -8.38 -8.81
CA PHE A 120 -2.82 -8.51 -7.77
C PHE A 120 -4.21 -8.12 -8.31
N PRO A 121 -5.32 -8.81 -7.90
CA PRO A 121 -5.37 -9.91 -6.92
C PRO A 121 -5.15 -11.32 -7.50
N LYS A 122 -4.86 -11.47 -8.79
CA LYS A 122 -4.65 -12.79 -9.41
C LYS A 122 -3.47 -13.57 -8.79
N SER A 123 -2.51 -12.85 -8.21
CA SER A 123 -1.35 -13.42 -7.52
C SER A 123 -1.59 -13.71 -6.04
N ALA A 124 -2.77 -13.40 -5.51
CA ALA A 124 -3.08 -13.67 -4.11
C ALA A 124 -2.86 -15.14 -3.77
N THR A 125 -2.28 -15.40 -2.61
CA THR A 125 -2.03 -16.75 -2.11
C THR A 125 -3.22 -17.25 -1.29
N LYS A 126 -3.35 -18.56 -1.12
CA LYS A 126 -4.37 -19.14 -0.23
C LYS A 126 -4.32 -18.53 1.17
N GLU A 127 -3.12 -18.25 1.69
CA GLU A 127 -2.94 -17.64 2.99
C GLU A 127 -3.51 -16.21 3.04
N MET A 128 -3.37 -15.45 1.96
CA MET A 128 -4.00 -14.13 1.84
C MET A 128 -5.53 -14.22 1.79
N ASP A 129 -6.07 -15.20 1.07
CA ASP A 129 -7.52 -15.41 0.92
C ASP A 129 -8.18 -15.79 2.25
N GLU A 130 -7.48 -16.52 3.10
CA GLU A 130 -7.93 -16.97 4.42
C GLU A 130 -7.63 -15.95 5.55
N SER A 131 -6.90 -14.86 5.24
CA SER A 131 -6.53 -13.83 6.22
C SER A 131 -7.61 -12.77 6.38
N GLN A 132 -7.72 -12.23 7.61
CA GLN A 132 -8.35 -10.96 7.92
C GLN A 132 -7.29 -9.87 7.98
N TYR A 133 -7.66 -8.63 7.63
CA TYR A 133 -6.71 -7.51 7.58
C TYR A 133 -7.15 -6.38 8.50
N ALA A 134 -6.20 -5.84 9.25
CA ALA A 134 -6.37 -4.64 10.06
C ALA A 134 -5.88 -3.38 9.32
N PHE A 135 -4.86 -3.53 8.47
CA PHE A 135 -4.31 -2.43 7.68
C PHE A 135 -3.92 -2.89 6.27
N VAL A 136 -4.30 -2.12 5.28
CA VAL A 136 -3.88 -2.32 3.89
C VAL A 136 -3.45 -0.98 3.30
N HIS A 137 -2.23 -0.91 2.78
CA HIS A 137 -1.74 0.20 1.98
C HIS A 137 -1.87 -0.13 0.49
N ILE A 138 -2.53 0.72 -0.29
CA ILE A 138 -2.76 0.54 -1.73
C ILE A 138 -2.11 1.71 -2.46
N ASP A 139 -1.04 1.41 -3.21
CA ASP A 139 -0.22 2.36 -3.96
C ASP A 139 0.08 1.78 -5.35
N THR A 140 -0.92 1.80 -6.21
CA THR A 140 -0.91 1.05 -7.49
C THR A 140 -1.04 1.92 -8.73
N ASP A 141 -1.16 3.24 -8.55
CA ASP A 141 -1.15 4.29 -9.60
C ASP A 141 -2.26 4.22 -10.67
N THR A 142 -3.00 3.10 -10.79
CA THR A 142 -3.96 2.89 -11.88
C THR A 142 -5.35 2.49 -11.39
N TYR A 143 -6.36 2.82 -12.21
CA TYR A 143 -7.77 2.54 -11.90
C TYR A 143 -8.02 1.06 -11.60
N ASN A 144 -7.66 0.18 -12.54
CA ASN A 144 -7.97 -1.24 -12.41
C ASN A 144 -7.27 -1.89 -11.21
N SER A 145 -5.99 -1.56 -10.99
CA SER A 145 -5.23 -2.14 -9.88
C SER A 145 -5.77 -1.66 -8.54
N THR A 146 -6.11 -0.36 -8.41
CA THR A 146 -6.71 0.20 -7.20
C THR A 146 -8.09 -0.41 -6.94
N PHE A 147 -8.98 -0.39 -7.94
CA PHE A 147 -10.35 -0.90 -7.80
C PHE A 147 -10.37 -2.38 -7.41
N ASN A 148 -9.60 -3.21 -8.10
CA ASN A 148 -9.53 -4.64 -7.82
C ASN A 148 -8.92 -4.94 -6.45
N SER A 149 -7.98 -4.12 -5.98
CA SER A 149 -7.42 -4.24 -4.62
C SER A 149 -8.47 -3.92 -3.56
N LEU A 150 -9.20 -2.82 -3.72
CA LEU A 150 -10.29 -2.44 -2.80
C LEU A 150 -11.37 -3.54 -2.71
N GLU A 151 -11.83 -4.07 -3.87
CA GLU A 151 -12.81 -5.16 -3.91
C GLU A 151 -12.29 -6.43 -3.23
N TYR A 152 -11.02 -6.77 -3.43
CA TYR A 152 -10.41 -7.94 -2.80
C TYR A 152 -10.41 -7.83 -1.28
N PHE A 153 -10.01 -6.68 -0.73
CA PHE A 153 -9.88 -6.50 0.71
C PHE A 153 -11.20 -6.20 1.42
N TYR A 154 -12.22 -5.69 0.74
CA TYR A 154 -13.48 -5.25 1.35
C TYR A 154 -14.06 -6.23 2.37
N ASN A 155 -14.28 -7.49 1.96
CA ASN A 155 -14.84 -8.53 2.82
C ASN A 155 -13.82 -9.15 3.79
N ARG A 156 -12.55 -8.77 3.67
CA ARG A 156 -11.44 -9.29 4.48
C ARG A 156 -10.96 -8.30 5.54
N MET A 157 -11.46 -7.06 5.51
CA MET A 157 -11.12 -6.08 6.54
C MET A 157 -11.79 -6.42 7.88
N ALA A 158 -11.04 -6.27 8.96
CA ALA A 158 -11.59 -6.26 10.31
C ALA A 158 -12.43 -5.00 10.53
N THR A 159 -13.41 -5.04 11.42
CA THR A 159 -14.11 -3.85 11.92
C THR A 159 -13.08 -2.90 12.55
N GLY A 160 -13.13 -1.63 12.20
CA GLY A 160 -12.11 -0.62 12.56
C GLY A 160 -10.84 -0.66 11.71
N GLY A 161 -10.70 -1.66 10.83
CA GLY A 161 -9.56 -1.79 9.92
C GLY A 161 -9.54 -0.71 8.84
N ILE A 162 -8.37 -0.40 8.35
CA ILE A 162 -8.13 0.74 7.44
C ILE A 162 -7.48 0.29 6.14
N MET A 163 -8.07 0.69 5.02
CA MET A 163 -7.43 0.71 3.70
C MET A 163 -6.94 2.14 3.44
N LEU A 164 -5.64 2.34 3.34
CA LEU A 164 -5.01 3.61 3.00
C LEU A 164 -4.66 3.60 1.52
N VAL A 165 -5.25 4.50 0.75
CA VAL A 165 -5.01 4.61 -0.69
C VAL A 165 -4.16 5.85 -0.96
N HIS A 166 -2.96 5.63 -1.51
CA HIS A 166 -2.09 6.70 -2.00
C HIS A 166 -2.67 7.30 -3.29
N ASP A 167 -2.33 8.55 -3.58
CA ASP A 167 -2.75 9.26 -4.79
C ASP A 167 -4.25 9.52 -4.98
N TYR A 168 -5.04 9.41 -3.93
CA TYR A 168 -6.47 9.70 -4.00
C TYR A 168 -6.78 11.19 -4.19
N VAL A 169 -6.01 12.07 -3.54
CA VAL A 169 -6.26 13.54 -3.52
C VAL A 169 -5.16 14.28 -4.28
N ASN A 170 -5.54 15.34 -5.02
CA ASN A 170 -4.64 16.34 -5.59
C ASN A 170 -3.51 15.81 -6.49
N ASN A 171 -3.59 14.59 -6.97
CA ASN A 171 -2.62 14.06 -7.90
C ASN A 171 -3.19 14.01 -9.33
N PRO A 172 -2.83 14.96 -10.21
CA PRO A 172 -3.34 14.99 -11.59
C PRO A 172 -2.84 13.81 -12.44
N TRP A 173 -1.81 13.10 -11.97
CA TRP A 173 -1.20 11.97 -12.70
C TRP A 173 -1.91 10.65 -12.45
N THR A 174 -2.72 10.57 -11.40
CA THR A 174 -3.39 9.36 -10.93
C THR A 174 -4.91 9.54 -10.80
N GLU A 175 -5.54 10.26 -11.75
CA GLU A 175 -6.99 10.44 -11.76
C GLU A 175 -7.76 9.11 -11.73
N GLY A 176 -7.19 8.06 -12.32
CA GLY A 176 -7.72 6.70 -12.26
C GLY A 176 -7.89 6.17 -10.84
N VAL A 177 -6.95 6.46 -9.93
CA VAL A 177 -7.03 6.07 -8.51
C VAL A 177 -8.25 6.71 -7.85
N ARG A 178 -8.44 8.03 -8.02
CA ARG A 178 -9.59 8.75 -7.46
C ARG A 178 -10.92 8.21 -8.00
N LYS A 179 -11.00 7.94 -9.30
CA LYS A 179 -12.18 7.32 -9.90
C LYS A 179 -12.45 5.93 -9.34
N ALA A 180 -11.40 5.11 -9.17
CA ALA A 180 -11.53 3.77 -8.62
C ALA A 180 -12.09 3.79 -7.19
N VAL A 181 -11.57 4.64 -6.32
CA VAL A 181 -12.05 4.79 -4.94
C VAL A 181 -13.51 5.26 -4.93
N ASN A 182 -13.84 6.31 -5.68
CA ASN A 182 -15.20 6.84 -5.71
C ASN A 182 -16.22 5.81 -6.26
N ASN A 183 -15.87 5.08 -7.31
CA ASN A 183 -16.72 4.02 -7.86
C ASN A 183 -16.87 2.85 -6.89
N PHE A 184 -15.80 2.48 -6.18
CA PHE A 184 -15.85 1.43 -5.18
C PHE A 184 -16.78 1.78 -4.01
N LEU A 185 -16.75 3.03 -3.54
CA LEU A 185 -17.51 3.47 -2.36
C LEU A 185 -18.98 3.76 -2.64
N CYS A 186 -19.42 3.85 -3.90
CA CYS A 186 -20.75 4.33 -4.26
C CYS A 186 -21.92 3.52 -3.63
N ASP A 187 -21.70 2.24 -3.32
CA ASP A 187 -22.69 1.33 -2.73
C ASP A 187 -22.27 0.74 -1.36
N LYS A 188 -21.12 1.13 -0.82
CA LYS A 188 -20.56 0.61 0.43
C LYS A 188 -20.92 1.53 1.60
N LYS A 189 -21.98 1.16 2.35
CA LYS A 189 -22.49 1.96 3.47
C LYS A 189 -21.76 1.77 4.79
N ASP A 190 -20.98 0.73 4.88
CA ASP A 190 -20.18 0.32 6.04
C ASP A 190 -18.71 0.76 5.93
N LEU A 191 -18.44 1.69 5.01
CA LEU A 191 -17.12 2.30 4.84
C LEU A 191 -17.20 3.81 5.00
N VAL A 192 -16.24 4.36 5.72
CA VAL A 192 -16.08 5.81 5.91
C VAL A 192 -14.79 6.26 5.24
N LEU A 193 -14.90 7.20 4.30
CA LEU A 193 -13.75 7.83 3.67
C LEU A 193 -13.42 9.14 4.37
N THR A 194 -12.16 9.29 4.78
CA THR A 194 -11.57 10.55 5.23
C THR A 194 -10.29 10.86 4.44
N ILE A 195 -9.87 12.11 4.50
CA ILE A 195 -8.64 12.54 3.81
C ILE A 195 -7.49 12.50 4.82
N GLY A 196 -6.40 11.85 4.43
CA GLY A 196 -5.12 11.89 5.13
C GLY A 196 -4.28 13.11 4.73
N SER A 197 -2.97 13.03 4.96
CA SER A 197 -2.06 14.07 4.51
C SER A 197 -1.83 14.00 3.00
N ASN A 198 -1.69 15.17 2.37
CA ASN A 198 -1.38 15.38 0.95
C ASN A 198 -2.31 14.59 0.00
N THR A 199 -1.85 13.43 -0.48
CA THR A 199 -2.54 12.66 -1.53
C THR A 199 -3.40 11.51 -1.00
N GLN A 200 -3.40 11.24 0.30
CA GLN A 200 -3.92 10.00 0.89
C GLN A 200 -5.44 10.00 1.12
N GLY A 201 -6.11 8.92 0.72
CA GLY A 201 -7.47 8.58 1.11
C GLY A 201 -7.47 7.47 2.17
N ILE A 202 -8.19 7.68 3.28
CA ILE A 202 -8.28 6.75 4.40
C ILE A 202 -9.70 6.16 4.40
N ILE A 203 -9.83 4.87 4.14
CA ILE A 203 -11.09 4.15 4.12
C ILE A 203 -11.15 3.25 5.36
N THR A 204 -12.06 3.54 6.26
CA THR A 204 -12.26 2.77 7.50
C THR A 204 -13.49 1.86 7.38
N LYS A 205 -13.36 0.60 7.79
CA LYS A 205 -14.46 -0.38 7.92
C LYS A 205 -15.18 -0.16 9.25
N GLU A 206 -16.48 0.13 9.23
CA GLU A 206 -17.34 0.23 10.42
C GLU A 206 -17.85 -1.12 10.93
#